data_afb1cd688cc060084937d40edc177443
#
_entry.id   afb1cd688cc060084937d40edc177443
#
_cell.length_a   1.000
_cell.length_b   1.000
_cell.length_c   1.000
_cell.angle_alpha   90.00
_cell.angle_beta   90.00
_cell.angle_gamma   90.00
#
_symmetry.space_group_name_H-M   'P 1'
#
loop_
_entity.id
_entity.type
_entity.pdbx_description
1 polymer ?
#
loop_
_entity_poly.entity_id
_entity_poly.type
_entity_poly.pdbx_seq_one_letter_code
_entity_poly.pdbx_strand_id
1 'polypeptide(L)'
;MMATWQHHAEARRIEVMQSLRISVIMPVLDEAARIRRQLQELLEVEGLDEILVVDGGSTDDTQQIVRSFAEVSLLVGPPGRGRQMNLGAQAAKGEVLLFLYADVSLPPDAAAWIRRSLTDPAVVGGAFRTWHVPEANMPRAWLGPLLHLADLRSRYSGLPYGDQAMFVRTRVFHALGGFREQDLMEDLEFSRRLRQAGKIVTVPRSVLVSGRRFQARPVYYLVADRVFPLLYRLGVSGSKLAAWYGNPREGGGSKSPSVESQ
;
A
#
# COMPACT_ATOMS: atom_id res chain seq x y z
N MET A 1 31.42 16.52 30.52
CA MET A 1 31.74 16.75 29.09
C MET A 1 31.21 15.66 28.16
N MET A 2 31.39 14.34 28.43
CA MET A 2 30.82 13.28 27.56
C MET A 2 29.30 13.23 27.46
N ALA A 3 28.58 13.45 28.58
CA ALA A 3 27.09 13.43 28.61
C ALA A 3 26.46 14.56 27.74
N THR A 4 27.09 15.73 27.70
CA THR A 4 26.62 16.85 26.89
C THR A 4 26.78 16.61 25.38
N TRP A 5 27.83 15.93 24.96
CA TRP A 5 28.07 15.52 23.58
C TRP A 5 27.05 14.47 23.11
N GLN A 6 26.70 13.53 23.97
CA GLN A 6 25.69 12.52 23.67
C GLN A 6 24.30 13.15 23.48
N HIS A 7 23.90 14.08 24.36
CA HIS A 7 22.64 14.81 24.23
C HIS A 7 22.55 15.64 22.95
N HIS A 8 23.62 16.33 22.56
CA HIS A 8 23.64 17.11 21.31
C HIS A 8 23.62 16.22 20.05
N ALA A 9 24.31 15.08 20.08
CA ALA A 9 24.28 14.13 18.97
C ALA A 9 22.89 13.47 18.82
N GLU A 10 22.25 13.19 19.93
CA GLU A 10 20.90 12.60 19.96
C GLU A 10 19.83 13.63 19.53
N ALA A 11 19.90 14.87 20.00
CA ALA A 11 19.02 15.95 19.56
C ALA A 11 19.16 16.23 18.05
N ARG A 12 20.39 16.34 17.54
CA ARG A 12 20.65 16.48 16.11
C ARG A 12 20.15 15.29 15.28
N ARG A 13 20.27 14.08 15.81
CA ARG A 13 19.75 12.88 15.18
C ARG A 13 18.23 12.90 15.10
N ILE A 14 17.56 13.33 16.16
CA ILE A 14 16.10 13.48 16.20
C ILE A 14 15.65 14.56 15.21
N GLU A 15 16.34 15.68 15.15
CA GLU A 15 16.04 16.78 14.23
C GLU A 15 16.20 16.36 12.75
N VAL A 16 17.31 15.70 12.39
CA VAL A 16 17.54 15.15 11.04
C VAL A 16 16.49 14.11 10.67
N MET A 17 16.03 13.32 11.63
CA MET A 17 15.03 12.29 11.36
C MET A 17 13.60 12.84 11.29
N GLN A 18 13.32 13.96 11.96
CA GLN A 18 12.07 14.70 11.79
C GLN A 18 11.98 15.39 10.43
N SER A 19 13.11 15.63 9.76
CA SER A 19 13.20 16.25 8.44
C SER A 19 13.13 15.26 7.27
N LEU A 20 13.03 13.95 7.51
CA LEU A 20 12.91 12.98 6.40
C LEU A 20 11.68 13.26 5.55
N ARG A 21 11.91 13.56 4.27
CA ARG A 21 10.83 13.76 3.30
C ARG A 21 10.21 12.43 2.91
N ILE A 22 8.89 12.39 2.89
CA ILE A 22 8.10 11.20 2.57
C ILE A 22 7.40 11.41 1.24
N SER A 23 7.71 10.57 0.25
CA SER A 23 6.98 10.49 -1.02
C SER A 23 5.97 9.35 -0.97
N VAL A 24 4.70 9.69 -1.13
CA VAL A 24 3.62 8.72 -1.28
C VAL A 24 3.56 8.26 -2.74
N ILE A 25 3.50 6.96 -2.97
CA ILE A 25 3.37 6.36 -4.30
C ILE A 25 2.08 5.54 -4.33
N MET A 26 1.14 5.98 -5.15
CA MET A 26 -0.20 5.38 -5.25
C MET A 26 -0.41 4.78 -6.65
N PRO A 27 -0.32 3.45 -6.81
CA PRO A 27 -0.67 2.80 -8.07
C PRO A 27 -2.19 2.77 -8.25
N VAL A 28 -2.66 3.22 -9.42
CA VAL A 28 -4.09 3.25 -9.76
C VAL A 28 -4.35 2.64 -11.14
N LEU A 29 -5.55 2.07 -11.30
CA LEU A 29 -6.07 1.60 -12.59
C LEU A 29 -7.60 1.55 -12.48
N ASP A 30 -8.32 2.34 -13.28
CA ASP A 30 -9.79 2.43 -13.28
C ASP A 30 -10.41 2.62 -11.88
N GLU A 31 -9.99 3.71 -11.20
CA GLU A 31 -10.44 4.06 -9.85
C GLU A 31 -11.21 5.40 -9.81
N ALA A 32 -11.82 5.86 -10.93
CA ALA A 32 -12.54 7.13 -11.02
C ALA A 32 -13.59 7.33 -9.91
N ALA A 33 -14.27 6.25 -9.54
CA ALA A 33 -15.32 6.29 -8.51
C ALA A 33 -14.79 6.65 -7.09
N ARG A 34 -13.49 6.53 -6.83
CA ARG A 34 -12.91 6.64 -5.48
C ARG A 34 -11.75 7.61 -5.38
N ILE A 35 -10.97 7.75 -6.43
CA ILE A 35 -9.69 8.46 -6.40
C ILE A 35 -9.83 9.90 -5.89
N ARG A 36 -10.93 10.59 -6.23
CA ARG A 36 -11.18 11.96 -5.74
C ARG A 36 -11.21 12.03 -4.22
N ARG A 37 -12.04 11.20 -3.60
CA ARG A 37 -12.16 11.14 -2.14
C ARG A 37 -10.84 10.71 -1.49
N GLN A 38 -10.18 9.72 -2.05
CA GLN A 38 -8.90 9.20 -1.54
C GLN A 38 -7.82 10.27 -1.55
N LEU A 39 -7.73 11.08 -2.60
CA LEU A 39 -6.76 12.19 -2.67
C LEU A 39 -7.12 13.31 -1.71
N GLN A 40 -8.40 13.65 -1.54
CA GLN A 40 -8.83 14.62 -0.54
C GLN A 40 -8.43 14.20 0.88
N GLU A 41 -8.73 12.94 1.27
CA GLU A 41 -8.33 12.39 2.57
C GLU A 41 -6.80 12.36 2.73
N LEU A 42 -6.05 12.05 1.67
CA LEU A 42 -4.59 11.99 1.71
C LEU A 42 -3.94 13.37 1.89
N LEU A 43 -4.51 14.41 1.27
CA LEU A 43 -4.04 15.79 1.38
C LEU A 43 -4.26 16.38 2.78
N GLU A 44 -5.17 15.83 3.57
CA GLU A 44 -5.39 16.21 4.98
C GLU A 44 -4.35 15.57 5.93
N VAL A 45 -3.55 14.61 5.47
CA VAL A 45 -2.51 13.97 6.29
C VAL A 45 -1.29 14.87 6.38
N GLU A 46 -1.03 15.42 7.56
CA GLU A 46 0.08 16.33 7.79
C GLU A 46 1.45 15.64 7.63
N GLY A 47 2.40 16.37 7.04
CA GLY A 47 3.80 15.96 6.97
C GLY A 47 4.12 14.94 5.88
N LEU A 48 3.25 14.75 4.90
CA LEU A 48 3.59 14.14 3.63
C LEU A 48 4.16 15.22 2.70
N ASP A 49 5.26 14.92 2.01
CA ASP A 49 6.01 15.94 1.28
C ASP A 49 5.78 15.87 -0.24
N GLU A 50 5.37 14.72 -0.74
CA GLU A 50 5.14 14.48 -2.16
C GLU A 50 4.09 13.38 -2.35
N ILE A 51 3.18 13.56 -3.31
CA ILE A 51 2.18 12.55 -3.69
C ILE A 51 2.31 12.28 -5.18
N LEU A 52 2.66 11.02 -5.50
CA LEU A 52 2.82 10.51 -6.85
C LEU A 52 1.72 9.46 -7.11
N VAL A 53 0.76 9.79 -7.96
CA VAL A 53 -0.21 8.81 -8.46
C VAL A 53 0.35 8.22 -9.75
N VAL A 54 0.45 6.91 -9.82
CA VAL A 54 0.97 6.19 -10.96
C VAL A 54 -0.16 5.40 -11.61
N ASP A 55 -0.63 5.90 -12.74
CA ASP A 55 -1.72 5.30 -13.51
C ASP A 55 -1.22 4.21 -14.45
N GLY A 56 -1.86 3.05 -14.40
CA GLY A 56 -1.52 1.86 -15.19
C GLY A 56 -2.21 1.82 -16.58
N GLY A 57 -2.67 2.96 -17.10
CA GLY A 57 -3.41 3.04 -18.35
C GLY A 57 -4.92 2.95 -18.14
N SER A 58 -5.47 3.70 -17.17
CA SER A 58 -6.91 3.77 -16.93
C SER A 58 -7.69 4.22 -18.17
N THR A 59 -8.85 3.60 -18.36
CA THR A 59 -9.78 3.89 -19.47
C THR A 59 -10.97 4.74 -19.03
N ASP A 60 -11.13 4.95 -17.73
CA ASP A 60 -12.14 5.81 -17.10
C ASP A 60 -11.57 7.22 -16.80
N ASP A 61 -12.33 8.04 -16.07
CA ASP A 61 -11.97 9.40 -15.72
C ASP A 61 -10.86 9.52 -14.65
N THR A 62 -10.21 8.42 -14.26
CA THR A 62 -9.18 8.41 -13.19
C THR A 62 -8.11 9.47 -13.43
N GLN A 63 -7.50 9.49 -14.62
CA GLN A 63 -6.43 10.44 -14.93
C GLN A 63 -6.91 11.90 -14.92
N GLN A 64 -8.11 12.16 -15.45
CA GLN A 64 -8.69 13.51 -15.46
C GLN A 64 -8.93 14.00 -14.03
N ILE A 65 -9.45 13.14 -13.15
CA ILE A 65 -9.66 13.47 -11.75
C ILE A 65 -8.34 13.77 -11.05
N VAL A 66 -7.31 12.94 -11.23
CA VAL A 66 -5.99 13.16 -10.60
C VAL A 66 -5.39 14.49 -11.04
N ARG A 67 -5.45 14.83 -12.35
CA ARG A 67 -4.93 16.11 -12.87
C ARG A 67 -5.67 17.35 -12.31
N SER A 68 -6.83 17.19 -11.70
CA SER A 68 -7.55 18.29 -11.06
C SER A 68 -6.98 18.69 -9.68
N PHE A 69 -6.01 17.92 -9.13
CA PHE A 69 -5.32 18.22 -7.88
C PHE A 69 -3.92 18.76 -8.18
N ALA A 70 -3.69 20.04 -7.89
CA ALA A 70 -2.42 20.71 -8.17
C ALA A 70 -1.24 20.16 -7.34
N GLU A 71 -1.53 19.62 -6.15
CA GLU A 71 -0.55 19.08 -5.19
C GLU A 71 -0.13 17.64 -5.53
N VAL A 72 -0.75 17.01 -6.54
CA VAL A 72 -0.55 15.61 -6.90
C VAL A 72 0.13 15.50 -8.25
N SER A 73 1.21 14.76 -8.32
CA SER A 73 1.88 14.44 -9.59
C SER A 73 1.32 13.16 -10.19
N LEU A 74 0.85 13.22 -11.43
CA LEU A 74 0.41 12.05 -12.20
C LEU A 74 1.53 11.52 -13.08
N LEU A 75 1.85 10.25 -12.92
CA LEU A 75 2.68 9.47 -13.84
C LEU A 75 1.81 8.45 -14.56
N VAL A 76 2.11 8.16 -15.81
CA VAL A 76 1.42 7.12 -16.60
C VAL A 76 2.45 6.09 -17.03
N GLY A 77 2.14 4.83 -16.82
CA GLY A 77 3.01 3.71 -17.15
C GLY A 77 2.24 2.44 -17.50
N PRO A 78 2.93 1.35 -17.79
CA PRO A 78 2.28 0.07 -18.06
C PRO A 78 1.55 -0.46 -16.83
N PRO A 79 0.45 -1.22 -17.02
CA PRO A 79 -0.28 -1.82 -15.92
C PRO A 79 0.59 -2.85 -15.16
N GLY A 80 0.30 -2.98 -13.88
CA GLY A 80 0.98 -3.89 -12.95
C GLY A 80 1.48 -3.15 -11.72
N ARG A 81 0.98 -3.52 -10.54
CA ARG A 81 1.25 -2.81 -9.27
C ARG A 81 2.74 -2.63 -9.01
N GLY A 82 3.54 -3.70 -9.16
CA GLY A 82 4.99 -3.62 -8.97
C GLY A 82 5.66 -2.65 -9.94
N ARG A 83 5.26 -2.65 -11.22
CA ARG A 83 5.78 -1.72 -12.24
C ARG A 83 5.42 -0.28 -11.93
N GLN A 84 4.15 -0.03 -11.60
CA GLN A 84 3.67 1.30 -11.23
C GLN A 84 4.39 1.82 -9.98
N MET A 85 4.53 1.00 -8.94
CA MET A 85 5.25 1.39 -7.72
C MET A 85 6.74 1.65 -7.99
N ASN A 86 7.39 0.88 -8.86
CA ASN A 86 8.77 1.13 -9.28
C ASN A 86 8.91 2.44 -10.05
N LEU A 87 7.99 2.72 -10.97
CA LEU A 87 7.98 3.98 -11.72
C LEU A 87 7.83 5.18 -10.78
N GLY A 88 6.91 5.12 -9.83
CA GLY A 88 6.76 6.15 -8.80
C GLY A 88 8.01 6.31 -7.93
N ALA A 89 8.64 5.20 -7.53
CA ALA A 89 9.86 5.23 -6.73
C ALA A 89 11.06 5.85 -7.46
N GLN A 90 11.13 5.71 -8.79
CA GLN A 90 12.18 6.36 -9.61
C GLN A 90 11.99 7.88 -9.70
N ALA A 91 10.74 8.36 -9.69
CA ALA A 91 10.42 9.79 -9.76
C ALA A 91 10.42 10.48 -8.38
N ALA A 92 10.32 9.71 -7.31
CA ALA A 92 10.21 10.19 -5.94
C ALA A 92 11.47 10.92 -5.46
N LYS A 93 11.27 12.03 -4.74
CA LYS A 93 12.35 12.90 -4.20
C LYS A 93 12.55 12.74 -2.70
N GLY A 94 11.69 12.00 -2.02
CA GLY A 94 11.76 11.76 -0.58
C GLY A 94 12.81 10.72 -0.18
N GLU A 95 13.31 10.84 1.03
CA GLU A 95 14.20 9.84 1.64
C GLU A 95 13.46 8.58 2.09
N VAL A 96 12.13 8.66 2.12
CA VAL A 96 11.21 7.57 2.47
C VAL A 96 10.15 7.43 1.39
N LEU A 97 9.97 6.23 0.90
CA LEU A 97 8.87 5.85 0.00
C LEU A 97 7.75 5.23 0.83
N LEU A 98 6.53 5.72 0.66
CA LEU A 98 5.31 5.18 1.25
C LEU A 98 4.41 4.65 0.13
N PHE A 99 4.27 3.34 0.03
CA PHE A 99 3.40 2.70 -0.95
C PHE A 99 1.99 2.59 -0.40
N LEU A 100 1.05 3.25 -1.05
CA LEU A 100 -0.34 3.37 -0.61
C LEU A 100 -1.32 2.96 -1.71
N TYR A 101 -2.15 1.96 -1.46
CA TYR A 101 -3.19 1.57 -2.42
C TYR A 101 -4.39 2.53 -2.36
N ALA A 102 -5.10 2.69 -3.49
CA ALA A 102 -6.24 3.60 -3.61
C ALA A 102 -7.46 3.23 -2.75
N ASP A 103 -7.43 2.10 -2.08
CA ASP A 103 -8.48 1.63 -1.15
C ASP A 103 -8.01 1.59 0.31
N VAL A 104 -6.91 2.30 0.62
CA VAL A 104 -6.30 2.37 1.94
C VAL A 104 -6.20 3.82 2.40
N SER A 105 -6.82 4.17 3.52
CA SER A 105 -6.73 5.52 4.13
C SER A 105 -5.75 5.53 5.29
N LEU A 106 -4.89 6.55 5.33
CA LEU A 106 -3.88 6.74 6.38
C LEU A 106 -4.49 7.37 7.64
N PRO A 107 -3.96 7.09 8.83
CA PRO A 107 -4.26 7.90 10.01
C PRO A 107 -3.62 9.30 9.88
N PRO A 108 -4.22 10.36 10.48
CA PRO A 108 -3.72 11.74 10.34
C PRO A 108 -2.25 11.92 10.80
N ASP A 109 -1.81 11.12 11.77
CA ASP A 109 -0.46 11.14 12.35
C ASP A 109 0.52 10.16 11.65
N ALA A 110 0.19 9.68 10.43
CA ALA A 110 0.97 8.64 9.73
C ALA A 110 2.43 9.05 9.50
N ALA A 111 2.67 10.27 9.00
CA ALA A 111 4.03 10.74 8.70
C ALA A 111 4.89 10.83 9.97
N ALA A 112 4.32 11.28 11.09
CA ALA A 112 5.02 11.33 12.38
C ALA A 112 5.42 9.92 12.86
N TRP A 113 4.53 8.92 12.71
CA TRP A 113 4.84 7.54 13.05
C TRP A 113 5.91 6.91 12.15
N ILE A 114 5.89 7.21 10.85
CA ILE A 114 6.93 6.77 9.91
C ILE A 114 8.28 7.35 10.35
N ARG A 115 8.38 8.67 10.54
CA ARG A 115 9.61 9.32 10.97
C ARG A 115 10.11 8.77 12.30
N ARG A 116 9.23 8.64 13.30
CA ARG A 116 9.55 8.04 14.60
C ARG A 116 10.08 6.61 14.45
N SER A 117 9.48 5.80 13.60
CA SER A 117 9.91 4.41 13.36
C SER A 117 11.32 4.33 12.77
N LEU A 118 11.68 5.32 11.96
CA LEU A 118 12.97 5.41 11.29
C LEU A 118 14.06 6.12 12.11
N THR A 119 13.80 6.48 13.38
CA THR A 119 14.85 7.01 14.29
C THR A 119 15.92 5.96 14.62
N ASP A 120 15.56 4.67 14.64
CA ASP A 120 16.52 3.57 14.72
C ASP A 120 17.12 3.32 13.31
N PRO A 121 18.44 3.54 13.11
CA PRO A 121 19.07 3.32 11.81
C PRO A 121 19.07 1.86 11.34
N ALA A 122 18.88 0.91 12.26
CA ALA A 122 18.70 -0.50 11.91
C ALA A 122 17.34 -0.77 11.25
N VAL A 123 16.37 0.14 11.42
CA VAL A 123 15.06 0.04 10.77
C VAL A 123 15.18 0.49 9.32
N VAL A 124 14.97 -0.43 8.41
CA VAL A 124 15.02 -0.21 6.97
C VAL A 124 13.66 0.16 6.37
N GLY A 125 12.57 -0.20 7.04
CA GLY A 125 11.20 0.08 6.66
C GLY A 125 10.20 -0.50 7.63
N GLY A 126 8.93 -0.40 7.29
CA GLY A 126 7.84 -0.89 8.11
C GLY A 126 6.49 -0.82 7.41
N ALA A 127 5.44 -1.07 8.17
CA ALA A 127 4.07 -0.94 7.72
C ALA A 127 3.14 -0.67 8.90
N PHE A 128 1.94 -0.25 8.61
CA PHE A 128 0.88 -0.07 9.59
C PHE A 128 0.13 -1.39 9.84
N ARG A 129 -0.66 -1.43 10.90
CA ARG A 129 -1.70 -2.45 11.06
C ARG A 129 -2.85 -2.14 10.12
N THR A 130 -3.61 -3.16 9.73
CA THR A 130 -4.85 -2.95 8.99
C THR A 130 -6.05 -2.90 9.93
N TRP A 131 -7.08 -2.19 9.49
CA TRP A 131 -8.42 -2.25 10.02
C TRP A 131 -9.39 -2.21 8.85
N HIS A 132 -9.95 -3.36 8.53
CA HIS A 132 -10.88 -3.47 7.43
C HIS A 132 -12.23 -2.88 7.82
N VAL A 133 -12.71 -1.91 7.03
CA VAL A 133 -14.01 -1.28 7.22
C VAL A 133 -15.01 -1.81 6.20
N PRO A 134 -16.21 -2.20 6.64
CA PRO A 134 -17.29 -2.55 5.71
C PRO A 134 -17.71 -1.31 4.92
N GLU A 135 -18.02 -1.46 3.65
CA GLU A 135 -18.66 -0.38 2.89
C GLU A 135 -20.12 -0.24 3.31
N ALA A 136 -20.70 0.97 3.16
CA ALA A 136 -22.02 1.34 3.66
C ALA A 136 -23.18 0.42 3.20
N ASN A 137 -23.00 -0.29 2.09
CA ASN A 137 -23.99 -1.20 1.52
C ASN A 137 -23.69 -2.70 1.82
N MET A 138 -22.93 -2.99 2.87
CA MET A 138 -22.59 -4.38 3.21
C MET A 138 -23.80 -5.10 3.83
N PRO A 139 -24.44 -6.05 3.13
CA PRO A 139 -25.75 -6.60 3.53
C PRO A 139 -25.68 -7.60 4.69
N ARG A 140 -24.49 -7.81 5.32
CA ARG A 140 -24.29 -8.93 6.25
C ARG A 140 -23.49 -8.50 7.48
N ALA A 141 -24.19 -8.25 8.58
CA ALA A 141 -23.60 -7.89 9.88
C ALA A 141 -22.50 -8.89 10.37
N TRP A 142 -22.60 -10.18 9.99
CA TRP A 142 -21.62 -11.21 10.38
C TRP A 142 -20.27 -11.09 9.67
N LEU A 143 -20.17 -10.29 8.59
CA LEU A 143 -18.90 -10.05 7.89
C LEU A 143 -17.93 -9.19 8.70
N GLY A 144 -18.41 -8.32 9.59
CA GLY A 144 -17.56 -7.49 10.45
C GLY A 144 -16.54 -8.32 11.24
N PRO A 145 -16.95 -9.30 12.03
CA PRO A 145 -16.02 -10.19 12.75
C PRO A 145 -15.02 -10.94 11.84
N LEU A 146 -15.45 -11.34 10.62
CA LEU A 146 -14.55 -12.01 9.66
C LEU A 146 -13.48 -11.08 9.10
N LEU A 147 -13.81 -9.79 8.86
CA LEU A 147 -12.83 -8.81 8.43
C LEU A 147 -11.72 -8.64 9.46
N HIS A 148 -12.05 -8.65 10.75
CA HIS A 148 -11.06 -8.55 11.82
C HIS A 148 -10.13 -9.77 11.92
N LEU A 149 -10.52 -10.93 11.41
CA LEU A 149 -9.59 -12.05 11.27
C LEU A 149 -8.49 -11.75 10.24
N ALA A 150 -8.79 -11.00 9.16
CA ALA A 150 -7.77 -10.54 8.22
C ALA A 150 -6.78 -9.56 8.89
N ASP A 151 -7.26 -8.71 9.82
CA ASP A 151 -6.43 -7.75 10.55
C ASP A 151 -5.41 -8.40 11.48
N LEU A 152 -5.69 -9.59 12.02
CA LEU A 152 -4.73 -10.34 12.85
C LEU A 152 -3.43 -10.63 12.12
N ARG A 153 -3.49 -10.86 10.79
CA ARG A 153 -2.29 -11.06 9.97
C ARG A 153 -1.33 -9.88 10.09
N SER A 154 -1.83 -8.66 9.99
CA SER A 154 -1.02 -7.43 10.05
C SER A 154 -0.30 -7.24 11.38
N ARG A 155 -0.84 -7.83 12.45
CA ARG A 155 -0.25 -7.75 13.80
C ARG A 155 0.86 -8.77 14.05
N TYR A 156 0.78 -9.94 13.42
CA TYR A 156 1.63 -11.09 13.78
C TYR A 156 2.53 -11.61 12.64
N SER A 157 2.28 -11.23 11.38
CA SER A 157 3.05 -11.82 10.25
C SER A 157 4.51 -11.39 10.20
N GLY A 158 4.87 -10.27 10.79
CA GLY A 158 6.23 -9.72 10.76
C GLY A 158 6.78 -9.42 9.34
N LEU A 159 6.02 -9.69 8.29
CA LEU A 159 6.29 -9.29 6.91
C LEU A 159 5.15 -8.39 6.43
N PRO A 160 5.43 -7.17 5.99
CA PRO A 160 4.43 -6.27 5.43
C PRO A 160 3.79 -6.81 4.15
N TYR A 161 2.53 -6.44 3.94
CA TYR A 161 1.80 -6.62 2.69
C TYR A 161 1.40 -5.25 2.14
N GLY A 162 1.03 -5.18 0.86
CA GLY A 162 0.73 -3.91 0.20
C GLY A 162 -0.45 -3.14 0.79
N ASP A 163 -1.43 -3.83 1.37
CA ASP A 163 -2.58 -3.24 2.05
C ASP A 163 -2.26 -2.59 3.40
N GLN A 164 -1.01 -2.67 3.87
CA GLN A 164 -0.54 -2.14 5.14
C GLN A 164 0.15 -0.78 5.04
N ALA A 165 0.06 -0.08 3.91
CA ALA A 165 0.79 1.17 3.65
C ALA A 165 2.28 1.01 4.01
N MET A 166 2.97 0.17 3.24
CA MET A 166 4.38 -0.15 3.45
C MET A 166 5.25 1.09 3.20
N PHE A 167 6.15 1.38 4.13
CA PHE A 167 7.16 2.40 3.95
C PHE A 167 8.58 1.82 4.02
N VAL A 168 9.49 2.43 3.26
CA VAL A 168 10.89 1.98 3.17
C VAL A 168 11.82 3.16 2.92
N ARG A 169 13.05 3.09 3.43
CA ARG A 169 14.10 4.06 3.07
C ARG A 169 14.40 3.97 1.59
N THR A 170 14.34 5.08 0.87
CA THR A 170 14.54 5.15 -0.59
C THR A 170 15.83 4.48 -1.02
N ARG A 171 16.94 4.73 -0.29
CA ARG A 171 18.22 4.08 -0.56
C ARG A 171 18.18 2.54 -0.48
N VAL A 172 17.40 2.00 0.48
CA VAL A 172 17.27 0.54 0.67
C VAL A 172 16.41 -0.05 -0.44
N PHE A 173 15.32 0.64 -0.81
CA PHE A 173 14.47 0.22 -1.92
C PHE A 173 15.26 0.05 -3.21
N HIS A 174 16.06 1.07 -3.58
CA HIS A 174 16.89 1.03 -4.78
C HIS A 174 18.01 -0.02 -4.68
N ALA A 175 18.67 -0.15 -3.54
CA ALA A 175 19.71 -1.17 -3.33
C ALA A 175 19.17 -2.60 -3.47
N LEU A 176 17.90 -2.83 -3.14
CA LEU A 176 17.21 -4.10 -3.33
C LEU A 176 16.68 -4.29 -4.76
N GLY A 177 16.78 -3.30 -5.66
CA GLY A 177 16.28 -3.36 -7.03
C GLY A 177 14.77 -3.23 -7.15
N GLY A 178 14.08 -2.66 -6.16
CA GLY A 178 12.65 -2.41 -6.17
C GLY A 178 11.77 -3.67 -6.11
N PHE A 179 10.51 -3.55 -6.50
CA PHE A 179 9.59 -4.68 -6.64
C PHE A 179 9.91 -5.51 -7.88
N ARG A 180 9.85 -6.82 -7.77
CA ARG A 180 9.92 -7.70 -8.94
C ARG A 180 8.64 -7.56 -9.78
N GLU A 181 8.81 -7.64 -11.09
CA GLU A 181 7.68 -7.66 -12.02
C GLU A 181 6.99 -9.00 -11.96
N GLN A 182 5.89 -9.07 -11.23
CA GLN A 182 5.03 -10.24 -11.13
C GLN A 182 3.58 -9.80 -10.90
N ASP A 183 2.63 -10.65 -11.28
CA ASP A 183 1.21 -10.30 -11.30
C ASP A 183 0.58 -10.28 -9.89
N LEU A 184 1.14 -11.03 -8.95
CA LEU A 184 0.69 -11.11 -7.56
C LEU A 184 1.85 -11.44 -6.64
N MET A 185 1.76 -11.06 -5.34
CA MET A 185 2.76 -11.29 -4.28
C MET A 185 4.07 -10.49 -4.44
N GLU A 186 4.08 -9.43 -5.23
CA GLU A 186 5.21 -8.50 -5.38
C GLU A 186 5.62 -7.88 -4.05
N ASP A 187 4.64 -7.58 -3.20
CA ASP A 187 4.79 -7.03 -1.86
C ASP A 187 5.43 -8.04 -0.88
N LEU A 188 4.95 -9.27 -0.88
CA LEU A 188 5.49 -10.33 -0.03
C LEU A 188 6.92 -10.71 -0.44
N GLU A 189 7.21 -10.76 -1.73
CA GLU A 189 8.55 -11.00 -2.27
C GLU A 189 9.51 -9.90 -1.83
N PHE A 190 9.11 -8.64 -1.99
CA PHE A 190 9.90 -7.49 -1.57
C PHE A 190 10.10 -7.47 -0.05
N SER A 191 9.07 -7.73 0.73
CA SER A 191 9.14 -7.79 2.19
C SER A 191 10.14 -8.83 2.71
N ARG A 192 10.30 -9.95 1.99
CA ARG A 192 11.31 -10.97 2.32
C ARG A 192 12.73 -10.45 2.11
N ARG A 193 13.00 -9.76 0.98
CA ARG A 193 14.31 -9.14 0.72
C ARG A 193 14.57 -8.00 1.69
N LEU A 194 13.55 -7.20 1.99
CA LEU A 194 13.66 -6.10 2.94
C LEU A 194 14.02 -6.60 4.35
N ARG A 195 13.45 -7.73 4.78
CA ARG A 195 13.78 -8.37 6.07
C ARG A 195 15.25 -8.80 6.15
N GLN A 196 15.85 -9.20 5.03
CA GLN A 196 17.25 -9.58 4.97
C GLN A 196 18.18 -8.35 5.02
N ALA A 197 17.69 -7.19 4.57
CA ALA A 197 18.43 -5.93 4.56
C ALA A 197 18.44 -5.22 5.93
N GLY A 198 17.51 -5.56 6.84
CA GLY A 198 17.47 -4.96 8.17
C GLY A 198 16.16 -5.17 8.92
N LYS A 199 15.99 -4.40 9.99
CA LYS A 199 14.82 -4.49 10.86
C LYS A 199 13.60 -3.87 10.19
N ILE A 200 12.47 -4.59 10.20
CA ILE A 200 11.16 -4.11 9.78
C ILE A 200 10.30 -3.89 11.03
N VAL A 201 9.56 -2.79 11.06
CA VAL A 201 8.66 -2.46 12.17
C VAL A 201 7.20 -2.46 11.75
N THR A 202 6.32 -2.86 12.66
CA THR A 202 4.87 -2.67 12.52
C THR A 202 4.46 -1.51 13.43
N VAL A 203 3.98 -0.43 12.82
CA VAL A 203 3.49 0.75 13.52
C VAL A 203 2.22 0.39 14.32
N PRO A 204 2.10 0.80 15.60
CA PRO A 204 0.93 0.51 16.42
C PRO A 204 -0.26 1.46 16.12
N ARG A 205 -0.43 1.81 14.87
CA ARG A 205 -1.56 2.55 14.28
C ARG A 205 -2.14 1.72 13.15
N SER A 206 -3.42 1.89 12.88
CA SER A 206 -4.09 1.17 11.80
C SER A 206 -4.40 2.09 10.64
N VAL A 207 -4.18 1.60 9.43
CA VAL A 207 -4.77 2.13 8.21
C VAL A 207 -6.15 1.52 8.02
N LEU A 208 -7.08 2.29 7.43
CA LEU A 208 -8.41 1.79 7.09
C LEU A 208 -8.36 1.19 5.68
N VAL A 209 -8.76 -0.07 5.56
CA VAL A 209 -8.77 -0.79 4.29
C VAL A 209 -10.22 -1.05 3.87
N SER A 210 -10.57 -0.71 2.63
CA SER A 210 -11.91 -0.99 2.12
C SER A 210 -12.18 -2.49 2.07
N GLY A 211 -13.31 -2.90 2.68
CA GLY A 211 -13.79 -4.29 2.67
C GLY A 211 -14.41 -4.74 1.36
N ARG A 212 -14.34 -3.93 0.27
CA ARG A 212 -15.02 -4.21 -1.03
C ARG A 212 -14.78 -5.61 -1.59
N ARG A 213 -13.56 -6.13 -1.46
CA ARG A 213 -13.20 -7.48 -1.93
C ARG A 213 -14.02 -8.57 -1.26
N PHE A 214 -14.29 -8.38 0.02
CA PHE A 214 -15.06 -9.34 0.81
C PHE A 214 -16.57 -9.27 0.53
N GLN A 215 -17.07 -8.22 -0.14
CA GLN A 215 -18.51 -8.16 -0.51
C GLN A 215 -18.87 -9.19 -1.57
N ALA A 216 -18.03 -9.35 -2.58
CA ALA A 216 -18.30 -10.27 -3.69
C ALA A 216 -18.16 -11.75 -3.28
N ARG A 217 -17.06 -12.11 -2.60
CA ARG A 217 -16.74 -13.49 -2.21
C ARG A 217 -16.02 -13.53 -0.86
N PRO A 218 -16.74 -13.32 0.26
CA PRO A 218 -16.11 -13.10 1.57
C PRO A 218 -15.23 -14.27 2.02
N VAL A 219 -15.73 -15.48 1.97
CA VAL A 219 -15.00 -16.68 2.40
C VAL A 219 -13.80 -16.94 1.49
N TYR A 220 -13.98 -16.74 0.18
CA TYR A 220 -12.90 -16.94 -0.80
C TYR A 220 -11.70 -16.04 -0.52
N TYR A 221 -11.90 -14.72 -0.40
CA TYR A 221 -10.80 -13.80 -0.16
C TYR A 221 -10.17 -13.98 1.22
N LEU A 222 -10.98 -14.34 2.24
CA LEU A 222 -10.43 -14.66 3.56
C LEU A 222 -9.50 -15.87 3.53
N VAL A 223 -9.86 -16.91 2.76
CA VAL A 223 -9.03 -18.10 2.57
C VAL A 223 -7.83 -17.77 1.67
N ALA A 224 -8.04 -17.07 0.57
CA ALA A 224 -6.99 -16.70 -0.37
C ALA A 224 -5.87 -15.88 0.32
N ASP A 225 -6.23 -14.92 1.16
CA ASP A 225 -5.28 -14.10 1.92
C ASP A 225 -4.37 -14.92 2.87
N ARG A 226 -4.75 -16.14 3.22
CA ARG A 226 -3.94 -17.04 4.04
C ARG A 226 -3.24 -18.12 3.24
N VAL A 227 -3.94 -18.69 2.26
CA VAL A 227 -3.46 -19.83 1.49
C VAL A 227 -2.48 -19.39 0.40
N PHE A 228 -2.72 -18.26 -0.26
CA PHE A 228 -1.86 -17.80 -1.36
C PHE A 228 -0.42 -17.47 -0.94
N PRO A 229 -0.17 -16.79 0.19
CA PRO A 229 1.20 -16.62 0.68
C PRO A 229 1.90 -17.95 0.99
N LEU A 230 1.16 -18.97 1.45
CA LEU A 230 1.71 -20.30 1.68
C LEU A 230 2.04 -21.00 0.35
N LEU A 231 1.11 -20.99 -0.61
CA LEU A 231 1.32 -21.56 -1.94
C LEU A 231 2.50 -20.88 -2.66
N TYR A 232 2.61 -19.55 -2.54
CA TYR A 232 3.75 -18.83 -3.09
C TYR A 232 5.08 -19.28 -2.45
N ARG A 233 5.09 -19.52 -1.14
CA ARG A 233 6.27 -20.08 -0.43
C ARG A 233 6.62 -21.50 -0.90
N LEU A 234 5.65 -22.28 -1.30
CA LEU A 234 5.83 -23.63 -1.85
C LEU A 234 6.18 -23.63 -3.35
N GLY A 235 6.38 -22.45 -3.96
CA GLY A 235 6.88 -22.30 -5.33
C GLY A 235 5.79 -22.12 -6.40
N VAL A 236 4.53 -21.91 -6.03
CA VAL A 236 3.48 -21.56 -7.00
C VAL A 236 3.76 -20.13 -7.52
N SER A 237 3.80 -19.95 -8.84
CA SER A 237 4.12 -18.66 -9.46
C SER A 237 3.06 -17.60 -9.19
N GLY A 238 3.48 -16.32 -9.10
CA GLY A 238 2.56 -15.18 -8.94
C GLY A 238 1.50 -15.08 -10.02
N SER A 239 1.82 -15.45 -11.27
CA SER A 239 0.86 -15.49 -12.40
C SER A 239 -0.24 -16.53 -12.22
N LYS A 240 0.10 -17.73 -11.75
CA LYS A 240 -0.92 -18.75 -11.42
C LYS A 240 -1.83 -18.30 -10.29
N LEU A 241 -1.25 -17.71 -9.24
CA LEU A 241 -2.02 -17.17 -8.12
C LEU A 241 -2.92 -16.01 -8.57
N ALA A 242 -2.45 -15.14 -9.45
CA ALA A 242 -3.24 -14.05 -10.02
C ALA A 242 -4.43 -14.58 -10.84
N ALA A 243 -4.22 -15.61 -11.65
CA ALA A 243 -5.29 -16.25 -12.41
C ALA A 243 -6.39 -16.82 -11.49
N TRP A 244 -6.00 -17.43 -10.35
CA TRP A 244 -6.96 -17.92 -9.36
C TRP A 244 -7.61 -16.79 -8.56
N TYR A 245 -6.85 -15.72 -8.23
CA TYR A 245 -7.38 -14.59 -7.49
C TYR A 245 -8.51 -13.88 -8.22
N GLY A 246 -8.47 -13.89 -9.55
CA GLY A 246 -9.43 -13.23 -10.41
C GLY A 246 -9.29 -11.70 -10.38
N ASN A 247 -10.10 -11.03 -11.18
CA ASN A 247 -10.19 -9.59 -11.15
C ASN A 247 -11.33 -9.16 -10.21
N PRO A 248 -11.07 -8.63 -9.02
CA PRO A 248 -12.12 -8.23 -8.09
C PRO A 248 -12.99 -7.08 -8.62
N ARG A 249 -12.60 -6.44 -9.75
CA ARG A 249 -13.33 -5.37 -10.42
C ARG A 249 -14.44 -5.89 -11.34
N GLU A 250 -14.36 -7.13 -11.83
CA GLU A 250 -15.35 -7.72 -12.74
C GLU A 250 -16.65 -8.19 -12.05
N GLY A 251 -16.69 -8.20 -10.70
CA GLY A 251 -17.84 -8.68 -9.93
C GLY A 251 -19.01 -7.68 -9.78
N GLY A 252 -18.87 -6.43 -10.28
CA GLY A 252 -19.87 -5.36 -10.10
C GLY A 252 -20.65 -4.94 -11.36
N GLY A 253 -20.34 -5.48 -12.52
CA GLY A 253 -21.02 -5.18 -13.79
C GLY A 253 -21.90 -6.34 -14.23
N SER A 254 -23.22 -6.18 -14.21
CA SER A 254 -24.16 -7.08 -14.88
C SER A 254 -23.81 -7.18 -16.36
N LYS A 255 -23.35 -8.32 -16.82
CA LYS A 255 -23.39 -8.63 -18.25
C LYS A 255 -24.85 -8.62 -18.67
N SER A 256 -25.29 -7.58 -19.36
CA SER A 256 -26.49 -7.62 -20.15
C SER A 256 -26.31 -8.67 -21.24
N PRO A 257 -27.22 -9.62 -21.43
CA PRO A 257 -27.12 -10.57 -22.52
C PRO A 257 -27.25 -9.81 -23.84
N SER A 258 -26.24 -9.91 -24.70
CA SER A 258 -26.32 -9.50 -26.09
C SER A 258 -27.46 -10.28 -26.73
N VAL A 259 -28.54 -9.57 -27.08
CA VAL A 259 -29.59 -10.08 -27.94
C VAL A 259 -28.98 -10.19 -29.36
N GLU A 260 -28.66 -11.40 -29.76
CA GLU A 260 -28.47 -11.72 -31.16
C GLU A 260 -29.83 -11.58 -31.86
N SER A 261 -29.95 -10.55 -32.71
CA SER A 261 -31.03 -10.44 -33.70
C SER A 261 -30.65 -11.24 -34.91
N GLN A 262 -31.47 -12.23 -35.19
CA GLN A 262 -31.52 -12.92 -36.50
C GLN A 262 -31.99 -11.98 -37.60
#